data_6eb367809c69f948be9b447179894856
#
_entry.id   6eb367809c69f948be9b447179894856
#
_cell.length_a   1.000
_cell.length_b   1.000
_cell.length_c   1.000
_cell.angle_alpha   90.00
_cell.angle_beta   90.00
_cell.angle_gamma   90.00
#
_symmetry.space_group_name_H-M   'P 1'
#
loop_
_entity.id
_entity.type
_entity.pdbx_description
1 polymer ?
#
loop_
_entity_poly.entity_id
_entity_poly.type
_entity_poly.pdbx_seq_one_letter_code
_entity_poly.pdbx_strand_id
1 'polypeptide(L)'
;MSQADPLGRQLHLMAKSVGRDIHKMHAFVRFRELLETGLRRRFAAWFEPEHNIVEPGSSFFAKRFADMDCGIATPRLTARFEAGRLSYHPGGTRPDLSADATETLWGTYFANIFNPARVKLNAMRAEMPKKYWKNLPETRLIPDMLRDAESRVERMRVAAETSPAAGAVAISTRYRAAMPQAPEFPQTMVEARAAAGHCRRCGLCEAATQTVWGEGPEDAELMIVGEQPGDREDLEGRPFVGPAGHLLREAMVAAGAEVRQTWLINAVKHFKFMPRGKRRLHQNPDRQEILHRRWWLGLELAFIRPRMVVELGASAAFALTDNNAPLTSRRGQAEIGLHDGPVLISWHPSYILRLNDSVARERARRELIEDIIQAARMDVSF
;
A
#
# COMPACT_ATOMS: atom_id res chain seq x y z
N MET A 1 15.68 -18.96 24.63
CA MET A 1 14.57 -19.70 25.30
C MET A 1 13.68 -20.28 24.23
N SER A 2 13.45 -21.60 24.26
CA SER A 2 12.63 -22.30 23.27
C SER A 2 11.15 -22.17 23.61
N GLN A 3 10.26 -22.08 22.59
CA GLN A 3 8.81 -22.13 22.79
C GLN A 3 8.31 -23.51 23.29
N ALA A 4 9.17 -24.51 23.29
CA ALA A 4 8.88 -25.84 23.81
C ALA A 4 8.93 -25.91 25.33
N ASP A 5 9.62 -24.97 26.00
CA ASP A 5 9.66 -24.84 27.44
C ASP A 5 8.44 -24.05 27.95
N PRO A 6 7.77 -24.50 29.03
CA PRO A 6 6.57 -23.82 29.59
C PRO A 6 6.82 -22.36 29.95
N LEU A 7 7.96 -22.05 30.56
CA LEU A 7 8.36 -20.69 30.91
C LEU A 7 8.62 -19.85 29.65
N GLY A 8 9.33 -20.40 28.66
CA GLY A 8 9.57 -19.78 27.37
C GLY A 8 8.27 -19.46 26.64
N ARG A 9 7.28 -20.37 26.68
CA ARG A 9 5.93 -20.14 26.11
C ARG A 9 5.23 -18.99 26.83
N GLN A 10 5.27 -18.96 28.16
CA GLN A 10 4.62 -17.90 28.95
C GLN A 10 5.23 -16.53 28.63
N LEU A 11 6.55 -16.41 28.60
CA LEU A 11 7.25 -15.16 28.24
C LEU A 11 6.91 -14.72 26.82
N HIS A 12 6.82 -15.65 25.86
CA HIS A 12 6.41 -15.34 24.49
C HIS A 12 4.97 -14.79 24.41
N LEU A 13 4.04 -15.37 25.15
CA LEU A 13 2.66 -14.90 25.22
C LEU A 13 2.58 -13.50 25.86
N MET A 14 3.35 -13.24 26.91
CA MET A 14 3.44 -11.91 27.52
C MET A 14 3.99 -10.88 26.54
N ALA A 15 5.12 -11.18 25.88
CA ALA A 15 5.71 -10.31 24.85
C ALA A 15 4.73 -10.01 23.70
N LYS A 16 3.98 -11.03 23.25
CA LYS A 16 2.95 -10.87 22.23
C LYS A 16 1.79 -10.00 22.70
N SER A 17 1.40 -10.09 24.00
CA SER A 17 0.37 -9.23 24.58
C SER A 17 0.80 -7.77 24.63
N VAL A 18 2.01 -7.50 25.11
CA VAL A 18 2.61 -6.15 25.13
C VAL A 18 2.73 -5.57 23.73
N GLY A 19 3.26 -6.36 22.78
CA GLY A 19 3.39 -5.92 21.38
C GLY A 19 2.05 -5.56 20.73
N ARG A 20 0.99 -6.33 21.03
CA ARG A 20 -0.37 -5.99 20.57
C ARG A 20 -0.89 -4.69 21.19
N ASP A 21 -0.62 -4.45 22.46
CA ASP A 21 -1.05 -3.22 23.14
C ASP A 21 -0.33 -1.99 22.54
N ILE A 22 0.96 -2.08 22.24
CA ILE A 22 1.70 -1.03 21.52
C ILE A 22 1.08 -0.77 20.15
N HIS A 23 0.80 -1.83 19.39
CA HIS A 23 0.18 -1.70 18.06
C HIS A 23 -1.21 -1.03 18.16
N LYS A 24 -2.01 -1.40 19.14
CA LYS A 24 -3.33 -0.79 19.37
C LYS A 24 -3.21 0.67 19.87
N MET A 25 -2.18 1.01 20.63
CA MET A 25 -1.88 2.41 20.97
C MET A 25 -1.61 3.23 19.71
N HIS A 26 -0.78 2.74 18.80
CA HIS A 26 -0.51 3.43 17.52
C HIS A 26 -1.75 3.62 16.67
N ALA A 27 -2.69 2.67 16.68
CA ALA A 27 -3.93 2.74 15.92
C ALA A 27 -5.03 3.59 16.57
N PHE A 28 -5.09 3.66 17.88
CA PHE A 28 -6.24 4.17 18.62
C PHE A 28 -6.01 5.46 19.40
N VAL A 29 -4.79 5.97 19.50
CA VAL A 29 -4.56 7.32 20.06
C VAL A 29 -5.24 8.35 19.15
N ARG A 30 -6.03 9.23 19.76
CA ARG A 30 -6.73 10.33 19.09
C ARG A 30 -6.20 11.64 19.65
N PHE A 31 -5.48 12.37 18.82
CA PHE A 31 -4.97 13.70 19.16
C PHE A 31 -6.03 14.76 18.93
N ARG A 32 -6.13 15.70 19.87
CA ARG A 32 -6.93 16.91 19.77
C ARG A 32 -6.00 18.11 19.74
N GLU A 33 -6.30 19.06 18.87
CA GLU A 33 -5.52 20.28 18.79
C GLU A 33 -5.86 21.18 20.00
N LEU A 34 -4.82 21.70 20.63
CA LEU A 34 -4.96 22.68 21.71
C LEU A 34 -4.94 24.07 21.08
N LEU A 35 -5.98 24.86 21.38
CA LEU A 35 -6.10 26.26 20.93
C LEU A 35 -5.13 27.15 21.72
N GLU A 36 -3.84 27.03 21.44
CA GLU A 36 -2.81 27.89 22.03
C GLU A 36 -2.13 28.73 20.93
N THR A 37 -1.87 29.99 21.24
CA THR A 37 -1.16 30.93 20.35
C THR A 37 0.35 30.68 20.41
N GLY A 38 0.85 29.77 19.60
CA GLY A 38 2.27 29.45 19.46
C GLY A 38 2.69 29.29 18.01
N LEU A 39 4.03 29.34 17.74
CA LEU A 39 4.58 29.10 16.40
C LEU A 39 4.43 27.64 15.94
N ARG A 40 4.27 26.71 16.87
CA ARG A 40 4.09 25.27 16.59
C ARG A 40 2.70 24.86 17.06
N ARG A 41 2.02 24.05 16.25
CA ARG A 41 0.73 23.44 16.62
C ARG A 41 0.96 22.47 17.76
N ARG A 42 0.05 22.48 18.75
CA ARG A 42 0.12 21.61 19.93
C ARG A 42 -1.08 20.69 19.98
N PHE A 43 -0.82 19.42 20.31
CA PHE A 43 -1.83 18.38 20.36
C PHE A 43 -1.76 17.63 21.67
N ALA A 44 -2.91 17.21 22.18
CA ALA A 44 -2.98 16.35 23.36
C ALA A 44 -3.86 15.13 23.07
N ALA A 45 -3.49 14.00 23.65
CA ALA A 45 -4.27 12.78 23.61
C ALA A 45 -4.32 12.12 24.97
N TRP A 46 -5.43 11.45 25.27
CA TRP A 46 -5.57 10.55 26.39
C TRP A 46 -5.65 9.10 25.90
N PHE A 47 -4.89 8.20 26.52
CA PHE A 47 -4.93 6.79 26.23
C PHE A 47 -4.74 5.97 27.51
N GLU A 48 -5.51 4.90 27.66
CA GLU A 48 -5.41 4.01 28.82
C GLU A 48 -4.92 2.61 28.34
N PRO A 49 -3.59 2.39 28.32
CA PRO A 49 -3.03 1.10 27.95
C PRO A 49 -3.22 0.07 29.07
N GLU A 50 -3.15 -1.19 28.71
CA GLU A 50 -3.16 -2.30 29.65
C GLU A 50 -1.80 -2.54 30.27
N HIS A 51 -0.73 -2.34 29.48
CA HIS A 51 0.67 -2.54 29.89
C HIS A 51 1.45 -1.21 29.95
N ASN A 52 2.64 -1.25 30.51
CA ASN A 52 3.54 -0.11 30.53
C ASN A 52 4.23 0.06 29.15
N ILE A 53 3.49 0.64 28.19
CA ILE A 53 3.91 0.73 26.79
C ILE A 53 4.14 2.15 26.30
N VAL A 54 3.98 3.15 27.15
CA VAL A 54 4.10 4.55 26.75
C VAL A 54 5.49 4.86 26.23
N GLU A 55 6.54 4.42 26.93
CA GLU A 55 7.93 4.63 26.49
C GLU A 55 8.21 3.98 25.12
N PRO A 56 8.02 2.66 24.92
CA PRO A 56 8.29 2.04 23.63
C PRO A 56 7.34 2.50 22.53
N GLY A 57 6.10 2.90 22.86
CA GLY A 57 5.09 3.32 21.88
C GLY A 57 5.18 4.77 21.43
N SER A 58 5.66 5.68 22.31
CA SER A 58 5.65 7.13 22.02
C SER A 58 6.65 7.57 20.96
N SER A 59 7.74 6.85 20.78
CA SER A 59 8.74 7.14 19.74
C SER A 59 8.17 7.12 18.30
N PHE A 60 7.13 6.32 18.08
CA PHE A 60 6.41 6.28 16.81
C PHE A 60 5.74 7.62 16.51
N PHE A 61 5.05 8.20 17.50
CA PHE A 61 4.36 9.49 17.34
C PHE A 61 5.34 10.65 17.20
N ALA A 62 6.43 10.66 17.95
CA ALA A 62 7.48 11.66 17.85
C ALA A 62 8.10 11.71 16.42
N LYS A 63 8.30 10.56 15.79
CA LYS A 63 8.79 10.48 14.42
C LYS A 63 7.73 10.90 13.38
N ARG A 64 6.47 10.54 13.62
CA ARG A 64 5.38 10.80 12.68
C ARG A 64 4.92 12.26 12.68
N PHE A 65 5.03 12.95 13.82
CA PHE A 65 4.60 14.32 14.03
C PHE A 65 5.77 15.24 14.42
N ALA A 66 6.90 15.09 13.72
CA ALA A 66 8.13 15.80 14.05
C ALA A 66 8.03 17.32 13.95
N ASP A 67 7.08 17.83 13.17
CA ASP A 67 6.79 19.25 12.93
C ASP A 67 5.81 19.87 13.95
N MET A 68 5.23 19.05 14.84
CA MET A 68 4.25 19.47 15.84
C MET A 68 4.73 19.14 17.25
N ASP A 69 4.16 19.78 18.24
CA ASP A 69 4.33 19.42 19.64
C ASP A 69 3.12 18.57 20.08
N CYS A 70 3.36 17.45 20.72
CA CYS A 70 2.28 16.58 21.16
C CYS A 70 2.52 15.93 22.51
N GLY A 71 1.43 15.70 23.27
CA GLY A 71 1.43 14.99 24.54
C GLY A 71 0.46 13.80 24.51
N ILE A 72 0.90 12.67 25.08
CA ILE A 72 0.05 11.50 25.31
C ILE A 72 -0.01 11.27 26.81
N ALA A 73 -1.12 11.63 27.43
CA ALA A 73 -1.35 11.41 28.83
C ALA A 73 -2.00 10.04 29.07
N THR A 74 -1.50 9.32 30.08
CA THR A 74 -2.06 8.07 30.57
C THR A 74 -2.15 8.06 32.09
N PRO A 75 -2.84 7.13 32.71
CA PRO A 75 -2.91 7.08 34.17
C PRO A 75 -1.55 6.91 34.87
N ARG A 76 -0.55 6.31 34.21
CA ARG A 76 0.73 5.95 34.82
C ARG A 76 1.89 6.82 34.37
N LEU A 77 1.93 7.18 33.09
CA LEU A 77 3.03 7.92 32.47
C LEU A 77 2.51 8.85 31.38
N THR A 78 3.04 10.05 31.31
CA THR A 78 2.75 11.02 30.25
C THR A 78 3.99 11.18 29.37
N ALA A 79 3.87 10.94 28.07
CA ALA A 79 4.89 11.26 27.10
C ALA A 79 4.63 12.64 26.50
N ARG A 80 5.65 13.50 26.41
CA ARG A 80 5.59 14.81 25.74
C ARG A 80 6.68 14.89 24.71
N PHE A 81 6.30 15.30 23.53
CA PHE A 81 7.21 15.62 22.44
C PHE A 81 7.08 17.10 22.14
N GLU A 82 8.11 17.87 22.52
CA GLU A 82 8.15 19.31 22.41
C GLU A 82 9.51 19.75 21.84
N ALA A 83 9.47 20.63 20.83
CA ALA A 83 10.66 21.16 20.17
C ALA A 83 11.67 20.06 19.73
N GLY A 84 11.16 18.91 19.24
CA GLY A 84 11.98 17.80 18.76
C GLY A 84 12.51 16.86 19.85
N ARG A 85 12.14 17.08 21.12
CA ARG A 85 12.60 16.26 22.26
C ARG A 85 11.44 15.49 22.89
N LEU A 86 11.65 14.19 23.09
CA LEU A 86 10.71 13.34 23.81
C LEU A 86 11.10 13.28 25.28
N SER A 87 10.15 13.56 26.17
CA SER A 87 10.29 13.53 27.62
C SER A 87 9.14 12.76 28.26
N TYR A 88 9.37 12.28 29.49
CA TYR A 88 8.39 11.50 30.24
C TYR A 88 8.13 12.13 31.61
N HIS A 89 6.86 12.16 32.00
CA HIS A 89 6.38 12.76 33.23
C HIS A 89 5.43 11.79 33.94
N PRO A 90 5.19 11.94 35.23
CA PRO A 90 4.18 11.16 35.93
C PRO A 90 2.83 11.19 35.21
N GLY A 91 2.11 10.11 35.28
CA GLY A 91 0.74 10.02 34.77
C GLY A 91 -0.24 10.88 35.55
N GLY A 92 -1.48 10.94 35.09
CA GLY A 92 -2.49 11.77 35.71
C GLY A 92 -3.91 11.29 35.44
N THR A 93 -4.85 12.17 35.65
CA THR A 93 -6.25 11.98 35.31
C THR A 93 -6.51 12.43 33.87
N ARG A 94 -7.59 11.91 33.28
CA ARG A 94 -8.01 12.30 31.94
C ARG A 94 -8.25 13.80 31.89
N PRO A 95 -7.52 14.56 31.06
CA PRO A 95 -7.76 15.99 30.92
C PRO A 95 -9.13 16.23 30.27
N ASP A 96 -9.80 17.28 30.68
CA ASP A 96 -11.02 17.74 30.00
C ASP A 96 -10.63 18.49 28.74
N LEU A 97 -10.44 17.73 27.67
CA LEU A 97 -10.19 18.28 26.35
C LEU A 97 -11.54 18.55 25.68
N SER A 98 -11.81 19.80 25.38
CA SER A 98 -13.02 20.20 24.64
C SER A 98 -13.11 19.42 23.32
N ALA A 99 -14.33 19.00 22.94
CA ALA A 99 -14.57 18.38 21.63
C ALA A 99 -14.17 19.38 20.54
N ASP A 100 -13.20 19.04 19.71
CA ASP A 100 -12.87 19.86 18.55
C ASP A 100 -13.81 19.54 17.36
N ALA A 101 -13.84 20.44 16.37
CA ALA A 101 -14.65 20.26 15.16
C ALA A 101 -14.28 18.97 14.41
N THR A 102 -13.04 18.51 14.55
CA THR A 102 -12.51 17.30 13.92
C THR A 102 -13.16 16.04 14.50
N GLU A 103 -13.45 16.01 15.82
CA GLU A 103 -14.12 14.87 16.45
C GLU A 103 -15.54 14.68 15.91
N THR A 104 -16.28 15.77 15.74
CA THR A 104 -17.64 15.75 15.17
C THR A 104 -17.62 15.29 13.71
N LEU A 105 -16.69 15.81 12.91
CA LEU A 105 -16.49 15.39 11.52
C LEU A 105 -16.10 13.92 11.43
N TRP A 106 -15.21 13.44 12.31
CA TRP A 106 -14.82 12.05 12.38
C TRP A 106 -15.98 11.12 12.75
N GLY A 107 -16.80 11.50 13.73
CA GLY A 107 -18.02 10.77 14.08
C GLY A 107 -18.99 10.67 12.91
N THR A 108 -19.21 11.78 12.20
CA THR A 108 -20.03 11.81 10.98
C THR A 108 -19.46 10.92 9.88
N TYR A 109 -18.17 11.01 9.62
CA TYR A 109 -17.48 10.15 8.66
C TYR A 109 -17.62 8.67 9.04
N PHE A 110 -17.33 8.32 10.31
CA PHE A 110 -17.43 6.95 10.81
C PHE A 110 -18.84 6.38 10.65
N ALA A 111 -19.88 7.16 10.95
CA ALA A 111 -21.26 6.75 10.77
C ALA A 111 -21.65 6.54 9.30
N ASN A 112 -21.06 7.32 8.37
CA ASN A 112 -21.36 7.23 6.93
C ASN A 112 -20.60 6.14 6.19
N ILE A 113 -19.40 5.75 6.64
CA ILE A 113 -18.66 4.63 6.03
C ILE A 113 -19.15 3.27 6.53
N PHE A 114 -19.97 3.25 7.58
CA PHE A 114 -20.53 2.02 8.12
C PHE A 114 -21.49 1.37 7.12
N ASN A 115 -21.13 0.17 6.66
CA ASN A 115 -21.98 -0.62 5.78
C ASN A 115 -22.75 -1.66 6.60
N PRO A 116 -24.05 -1.48 6.86
CA PRO A 116 -24.85 -2.39 7.69
C PRO A 116 -24.97 -3.79 7.08
N ALA A 117 -24.91 -3.93 5.75
CA ALA A 117 -25.00 -5.23 5.07
C ALA A 117 -23.72 -6.08 5.23
N ARG A 118 -22.60 -5.47 5.65
CA ARG A 118 -21.31 -6.14 5.81
C ARG A 118 -20.82 -6.24 7.25
N VAL A 119 -21.70 -6.11 8.22
CA VAL A 119 -21.34 -6.16 9.65
C VAL A 119 -20.84 -7.55 10.04
N LYS A 120 -19.56 -7.65 10.37
CA LYS A 120 -18.92 -8.84 10.94
C LYS A 120 -18.50 -8.55 12.38
N LEU A 121 -19.43 -8.72 13.35
CA LEU A 121 -19.21 -8.37 14.76
C LEU A 121 -17.97 -9.05 15.37
N ASN A 122 -17.69 -10.30 15.01
CA ASN A 122 -16.53 -11.01 15.54
C ASN A 122 -15.21 -10.43 14.98
N ALA A 123 -15.16 -10.11 13.69
CA ALA A 123 -14.01 -9.44 13.08
C ALA A 123 -13.80 -8.05 13.69
N MET A 124 -14.86 -7.27 13.84
CA MET A 124 -14.81 -5.96 14.48
C MET A 124 -14.28 -6.03 15.91
N ARG A 125 -14.74 -6.98 16.71
CA ARG A 125 -14.25 -7.19 18.09
C ARG A 125 -12.80 -7.68 18.15
N ALA A 126 -12.35 -8.45 17.17
CA ALA A 126 -10.97 -8.90 17.07
C ALA A 126 -10.02 -7.76 16.75
N GLU A 127 -10.40 -6.91 15.78
CA GLU A 127 -9.59 -5.76 15.35
C GLU A 127 -9.66 -4.58 16.32
N MET A 128 -10.84 -4.34 16.91
CA MET A 128 -11.12 -3.25 17.85
C MET A 128 -11.72 -3.81 19.14
N PRO A 129 -10.92 -4.42 20.02
CA PRO A 129 -11.40 -5.01 21.28
C PRO A 129 -12.08 -3.98 22.18
N LYS A 130 -13.19 -4.38 22.82
CA LYS A 130 -14.02 -3.47 23.67
C LYS A 130 -13.21 -2.74 24.75
N LYS A 131 -12.13 -3.31 25.25
CA LYS A 131 -11.26 -2.70 26.26
C LYS A 131 -10.64 -1.36 25.83
N TYR A 132 -10.48 -1.12 24.52
CA TYR A 132 -9.97 0.14 23.96
C TYR A 132 -11.07 1.15 23.60
N TRP A 133 -12.34 0.77 23.65
CA TRP A 133 -13.45 1.66 23.26
C TRP A 133 -13.51 2.95 24.08
N LYS A 134 -13.09 2.89 25.34
CA LYS A 134 -12.97 4.07 26.19
C LYS A 134 -12.02 5.15 25.68
N ASN A 135 -11.11 4.79 24.79
CA ASN A 135 -10.16 5.70 24.16
C ASN A 135 -10.66 6.26 22.82
N LEU A 136 -11.80 5.76 22.30
CA LEU A 136 -12.31 6.03 20.96
C LEU A 136 -13.70 6.68 21.06
N PRO A 137 -13.82 8.00 20.85
CA PRO A 137 -15.11 8.71 20.97
C PRO A 137 -16.15 8.17 19.98
N GLU A 138 -15.75 7.78 18.77
CA GLU A 138 -16.62 7.22 17.73
C GLU A 138 -17.29 5.91 18.13
N THR A 139 -16.76 5.17 19.08
CA THR A 139 -17.35 3.89 19.52
C THR A 139 -18.69 4.03 20.22
N ARG A 140 -19.02 5.23 20.69
CA ARG A 140 -20.35 5.56 21.24
C ARG A 140 -21.47 5.38 20.22
N LEU A 141 -21.16 5.51 18.94
CA LEU A 141 -22.12 5.36 17.84
C LEU A 141 -22.38 3.88 17.50
N ILE A 142 -21.48 2.96 17.87
CA ILE A 142 -21.58 1.55 17.49
C ILE A 142 -22.88 0.87 17.95
N PRO A 143 -23.35 1.03 19.21
CA PRO A 143 -24.56 0.36 19.65
C PRO A 143 -25.80 0.78 18.83
N ASP A 144 -25.93 2.05 18.51
CA ASP A 144 -27.04 2.59 17.72
C ASP A 144 -26.94 2.13 16.26
N MET A 145 -25.73 2.17 15.68
CA MET A 145 -25.48 1.69 14.33
C MET A 145 -25.80 0.20 14.17
N LEU A 146 -25.53 -0.62 15.19
CA LEU A 146 -25.84 -2.06 15.19
C LEU A 146 -27.36 -2.32 15.35
N ARG A 147 -28.04 -1.57 16.22
CA ARG A 147 -29.51 -1.69 16.37
C ARG A 147 -30.23 -1.32 15.08
N ASP A 148 -29.75 -0.29 14.40
CA ASP A 148 -30.38 0.19 13.17
C ASP A 148 -29.92 -0.57 11.91
N ALA A 149 -28.98 -1.51 12.05
CA ALA A 149 -28.38 -2.20 10.89
C ALA A 149 -29.44 -2.93 10.05
N GLU A 150 -30.31 -3.69 10.68
CA GLU A 150 -31.35 -4.45 9.99
C GLU A 150 -32.37 -3.53 9.30
N SER A 151 -32.82 -2.48 9.99
CA SER A 151 -33.74 -1.50 9.42
C SER A 151 -33.13 -0.68 8.29
N ARG A 152 -31.82 -0.44 8.34
CA ARG A 152 -31.06 0.21 7.26
C ARG A 152 -30.92 -0.70 6.05
N VAL A 153 -30.62 -1.99 6.25
CA VAL A 153 -30.57 -2.98 5.16
C VAL A 153 -31.93 -3.10 4.47
N GLU A 154 -33.02 -3.16 5.25
CA GLU A 154 -34.36 -3.24 4.69
C GLU A 154 -34.74 -1.97 3.93
N ARG A 155 -34.43 -0.79 4.47
CA ARG A 155 -34.60 0.48 3.75
C ARG A 155 -33.77 0.54 2.46
N MET A 156 -32.53 0.05 2.47
CA MET A 156 -31.69 -0.04 1.25
C MET A 156 -32.27 -1.01 0.22
N ARG A 157 -32.90 -2.11 0.69
CA ARG A 157 -33.53 -3.10 -0.18
C ARG A 157 -34.85 -2.60 -0.77
N VAL A 158 -35.61 -1.83 0.01
CA VAL A 158 -36.90 -1.25 -0.40
C VAL A 158 -36.72 0.08 -1.15
N ALA A 159 -35.57 0.75 -1.00
CA ALA A 159 -35.24 1.96 -1.75
C ALA A 159 -35.12 1.60 -3.25
N ALA A 160 -36.24 1.62 -3.95
CA ALA A 160 -36.26 1.76 -5.40
C ALA A 160 -35.50 3.03 -5.78
N GLU A 161 -35.02 3.09 -7.01
CA GLU A 161 -34.36 4.29 -7.57
C GLU A 161 -35.18 5.53 -7.24
N THR A 162 -34.66 6.37 -6.35
CA THR A 162 -35.35 7.60 -5.94
C THR A 162 -35.28 8.55 -7.13
N SER A 163 -36.43 8.90 -7.68
CA SER A 163 -36.47 9.97 -8.68
C SER A 163 -35.80 11.22 -8.13
N PRO A 164 -34.87 11.84 -8.88
CA PRO A 164 -34.17 13.03 -8.41
C PRO A 164 -35.15 14.10 -7.97
N ALA A 165 -34.91 14.75 -6.83
CA ALA A 165 -35.72 15.88 -6.39
C ALA A 165 -35.82 16.94 -7.49
N ALA A 166 -36.97 17.65 -7.58
CA ALA A 166 -37.19 18.69 -8.56
C ALA A 166 -36.04 19.72 -8.53
N GLY A 167 -35.38 19.94 -9.67
CA GLY A 167 -34.20 20.80 -9.76
C GLY A 167 -32.85 20.12 -9.51
N ALA A 168 -32.80 18.92 -8.92
CA ALA A 168 -31.54 18.21 -8.67
C ALA A 168 -30.77 17.89 -9.95
N VAL A 169 -31.46 17.59 -11.05
CA VAL A 169 -30.86 17.36 -12.36
C VAL A 169 -30.18 18.63 -12.88
N ALA A 170 -30.81 19.80 -12.75
CA ALA A 170 -30.25 21.07 -13.19
C ALA A 170 -29.01 21.46 -12.34
N ILE A 171 -29.09 21.28 -11.03
CA ILE A 171 -27.96 21.49 -10.10
C ILE A 171 -26.82 20.52 -10.40
N SER A 172 -27.11 19.24 -10.58
CA SER A 172 -26.12 18.21 -10.92
C SER A 172 -25.45 18.48 -12.27
N THR A 173 -26.22 18.95 -13.27
CA THR A 173 -25.71 19.31 -14.60
C THR A 173 -24.79 20.53 -14.52
N ARG A 174 -25.18 21.57 -13.78
CA ARG A 174 -24.34 22.76 -13.53
C ARG A 174 -23.06 22.39 -12.75
N TYR A 175 -23.17 21.51 -11.76
CA TYR A 175 -22.02 21.06 -10.98
C TYR A 175 -21.05 20.23 -11.83
N ARG A 176 -21.58 19.34 -12.69
CA ARG A 176 -20.74 18.56 -13.64
C ARG A 176 -20.09 19.45 -14.69
N ALA A 177 -20.77 20.47 -15.17
CA ALA A 177 -20.21 21.43 -16.12
C ALA A 177 -19.15 22.35 -15.50
N ALA A 178 -19.26 22.63 -14.19
CA ALA A 178 -18.29 23.43 -13.43
C ALA A 178 -17.12 22.58 -12.85
N MET A 179 -17.28 21.26 -12.75
CA MET A 179 -16.16 20.39 -12.38
C MET A 179 -15.13 20.39 -13.54
N PRO A 180 -13.82 20.51 -13.23
CA PRO A 180 -12.79 20.18 -14.20
C PRO A 180 -13.16 18.80 -14.75
N GLN A 181 -13.30 18.69 -16.07
CA GLN A 181 -13.54 17.39 -16.70
C GLN A 181 -12.51 16.42 -16.14
N ALA A 182 -12.97 15.32 -15.53
CA ALA A 182 -12.07 14.24 -15.17
C ALA A 182 -11.29 13.91 -16.47
N PRO A 183 -9.95 13.86 -16.42
CA PRO A 183 -9.20 13.55 -17.63
C PRO A 183 -9.83 12.31 -18.25
N GLU A 184 -10.21 12.41 -19.53
CA GLU A 184 -10.79 11.28 -20.26
C GLU A 184 -9.85 10.09 -20.07
N PHE A 185 -10.41 8.95 -19.67
CA PHE A 185 -9.63 7.74 -19.54
C PHE A 185 -9.01 7.42 -20.89
N PRO A 186 -7.69 7.18 -20.95
CA PRO A 186 -7.06 6.79 -22.20
C PRO A 186 -7.77 5.58 -22.81
N GLN A 187 -8.19 5.71 -24.05
CA GLN A 187 -8.90 4.65 -24.78
C GLN A 187 -7.95 3.82 -25.65
N THR A 188 -6.75 4.32 -25.85
CA THR A 188 -5.71 3.67 -26.65
C THR A 188 -4.38 3.62 -25.91
N MET A 189 -3.51 2.68 -26.31
CA MET A 189 -2.15 2.57 -25.79
C MET A 189 -1.35 3.86 -25.99
N VAL A 190 -1.53 4.52 -27.14
CA VAL A 190 -0.86 5.79 -27.46
C VAL A 190 -1.27 6.90 -26.50
N GLU A 191 -2.57 7.04 -26.25
CA GLU A 191 -3.09 8.02 -25.28
C GLU A 191 -2.62 7.72 -23.86
N ALA A 192 -2.63 6.44 -23.46
CA ALA A 192 -2.17 6.01 -22.15
C ALA A 192 -0.69 6.33 -21.93
N ARG A 193 0.15 6.07 -22.93
CA ARG A 193 1.58 6.40 -22.91
C ARG A 193 1.82 7.91 -22.82
N ALA A 194 1.08 8.70 -23.61
CA ALA A 194 1.17 10.16 -23.56
C ALA A 194 0.74 10.72 -22.19
N ALA A 195 -0.38 10.23 -21.66
CA ALA A 195 -0.90 10.63 -20.35
C ALA A 195 0.05 10.23 -19.21
N ALA A 196 0.69 9.06 -19.30
CA ALA A 196 1.70 8.61 -18.32
C ALA A 196 2.93 9.52 -18.28
N GLY A 197 3.35 10.08 -19.41
CA GLY A 197 4.44 11.05 -19.51
C GLY A 197 4.19 12.33 -18.71
N HIS A 198 2.93 12.70 -18.50
CA HIS A 198 2.51 13.89 -17.73
C HIS A 198 2.04 13.54 -16.30
N CYS A 199 2.18 12.29 -15.87
CA CYS A 199 1.68 11.83 -14.57
C CYS A 199 2.42 12.49 -13.40
N ARG A 200 1.66 13.05 -12.45
CA ARG A 200 2.15 13.67 -11.20
C ARG A 200 1.54 13.00 -9.95
N ARG A 201 1.12 11.74 -10.04
CA ARG A 201 0.44 11.02 -8.94
C ARG A 201 1.33 10.74 -7.73
N CYS A 202 2.66 10.77 -7.89
CA CYS A 202 3.62 10.63 -6.80
C CYS A 202 4.92 11.39 -7.13
N GLY A 203 5.76 11.69 -6.13
CA GLY A 203 7.00 12.47 -6.26
C GLY A 203 8.10 11.83 -7.11
N LEU A 204 7.96 10.57 -7.53
CA LEU A 204 9.01 9.91 -8.35
C LEU A 204 9.25 10.59 -9.71
N CYS A 205 8.23 11.25 -10.26
CA CYS A 205 8.37 11.97 -11.52
C CYS A 205 9.24 13.24 -11.42
N GLU A 206 9.49 13.76 -10.21
CA GLU A 206 10.27 14.97 -10.00
C GLU A 206 11.78 14.72 -10.16
N ALA A 207 12.24 13.54 -9.75
CA ALA A 207 13.65 13.16 -9.79
C ALA A 207 14.03 12.36 -11.05
N ALA A 208 13.10 11.56 -11.58
CA ALA A 208 13.32 10.73 -12.76
C ALA A 208 13.47 11.59 -14.04
N THR A 209 14.26 11.11 -15.00
CA THR A 209 14.47 11.79 -16.27
C THR A 209 13.22 11.75 -17.13
N GLN A 210 12.54 10.61 -17.15
CA GLN A 210 11.34 10.41 -17.96
C GLN A 210 10.50 9.23 -17.46
N THR A 211 9.30 9.10 -18.01
CA THR A 211 8.45 7.90 -17.84
C THR A 211 8.97 6.80 -18.75
N VAL A 212 9.24 5.62 -18.19
CA VAL A 212 9.57 4.42 -18.95
C VAL A 212 8.33 3.56 -19.13
N TRP A 213 7.79 3.58 -20.32
CA TRP A 213 6.60 2.81 -20.73
C TRP A 213 6.99 1.39 -21.14
N GLY A 214 6.02 0.49 -21.25
CA GLY A 214 6.25 -0.86 -21.73
C GLY A 214 6.64 -0.90 -23.22
N GLU A 215 7.27 -1.98 -23.64
CA GLU A 215 7.75 -2.20 -25.00
C GLU A 215 7.47 -3.63 -25.45
N GLY A 216 6.93 -3.78 -26.65
CA GLY A 216 6.58 -5.06 -27.27
C GLY A 216 5.44 -4.91 -28.25
N PRO A 217 4.92 -6.00 -28.83
CA PRO A 217 3.72 -5.99 -29.64
C PRO A 217 2.47 -5.89 -28.77
N GLU A 218 1.45 -5.17 -29.25
CA GLU A 218 0.19 -4.97 -28.51
C GLU A 218 -0.67 -6.25 -28.40
N ASP A 219 -0.35 -7.26 -29.17
CA ASP A 219 -0.96 -8.60 -29.15
C ASP A 219 -0.09 -9.65 -28.44
N ALA A 220 0.86 -9.21 -27.59
CA ALA A 220 1.75 -10.11 -26.87
C ALA A 220 0.99 -11.08 -25.97
N GLU A 221 1.21 -12.38 -26.14
CA GLU A 221 0.66 -13.41 -25.27
C GLU A 221 1.39 -13.50 -23.92
N LEU A 222 2.66 -13.11 -23.90
CA LEU A 222 3.50 -13.10 -22.69
C LEU A 222 3.84 -11.67 -22.31
N MET A 223 3.63 -11.33 -21.04
CA MET A 223 4.06 -10.07 -20.48
C MET A 223 5.05 -10.33 -19.34
N ILE A 224 6.17 -9.61 -19.30
CA ILE A 224 7.14 -9.66 -18.20
C ILE A 224 7.17 -8.33 -17.46
N VAL A 225 6.92 -8.39 -16.15
CA VAL A 225 6.78 -7.21 -15.29
C VAL A 225 7.92 -7.16 -14.29
N GLY A 226 8.77 -6.13 -14.38
CA GLY A 226 9.80 -5.83 -13.37
C GLY A 226 9.34 -4.85 -12.30
N GLU A 227 10.24 -4.46 -11.42
CA GLU A 227 9.97 -3.54 -10.31
C GLU A 227 9.83 -2.09 -10.80
N GLN A 228 10.91 -1.50 -11.27
CA GLN A 228 11.01 -0.13 -11.76
C GLN A 228 12.18 0.00 -12.76
N PRO A 229 12.22 1.08 -13.54
CA PRO A 229 13.37 1.36 -14.40
C PRO A 229 14.65 1.49 -13.59
N GLY A 230 15.78 1.08 -14.15
CA GLY A 230 17.11 1.38 -13.66
C GLY A 230 17.64 2.69 -14.25
N ASP A 231 18.91 2.98 -13.98
CA ASP A 231 19.57 4.19 -14.43
C ASP A 231 19.62 4.32 -15.97
N ARG A 232 19.93 3.24 -16.66
CA ARG A 232 19.96 3.22 -18.13
C ARG A 232 18.57 3.33 -18.75
N GLU A 233 17.63 2.61 -18.20
CA GLU A 233 16.24 2.64 -18.62
C GLU A 233 15.64 4.06 -18.49
N ASP A 234 15.95 4.76 -17.40
CA ASP A 234 15.50 6.13 -17.17
C ASP A 234 16.11 7.13 -18.16
N LEU A 235 17.35 6.89 -18.59
CA LEU A 235 18.01 7.72 -19.61
C LEU A 235 17.51 7.43 -21.03
N GLU A 236 17.34 6.14 -21.38
CA GLU A 236 16.96 5.72 -22.72
C GLU A 236 15.42 5.70 -22.95
N GLY A 237 14.61 5.74 -21.88
CA GLY A 237 13.16 5.67 -21.95
C GLY A 237 12.60 4.32 -22.35
N ARG A 238 13.40 3.24 -22.23
CA ARG A 238 13.05 1.87 -22.64
C ARG A 238 13.24 0.89 -21.50
N PRO A 239 12.34 -0.10 -21.30
CA PRO A 239 12.44 -1.07 -20.23
C PRO A 239 13.55 -2.11 -20.53
N PHE A 240 14.22 -2.58 -19.47
CA PHE A 240 15.18 -3.66 -19.51
C PHE A 240 16.36 -3.48 -20.49
N VAL A 241 16.91 -2.29 -20.61
CA VAL A 241 18.12 -1.99 -21.44
C VAL A 241 19.42 -2.04 -20.64
N GLY A 242 19.37 -2.04 -19.32
CA GLY A 242 20.52 -2.14 -18.43
C GLY A 242 20.96 -3.59 -18.16
N PRO A 243 21.93 -3.78 -17.23
CA PRO A 243 22.52 -5.10 -16.94
C PRO A 243 21.49 -6.18 -16.54
N ALA A 244 20.46 -5.81 -15.76
CA ALA A 244 19.37 -6.72 -15.40
C ALA A 244 18.56 -7.15 -16.63
N GLY A 245 18.34 -6.22 -17.56
CA GLY A 245 17.65 -6.48 -18.82
C GLY A 245 18.46 -7.39 -19.76
N HIS A 246 19.79 -7.26 -19.78
CA HIS A 246 20.65 -8.15 -20.54
C HIS A 246 20.52 -9.59 -20.03
N LEU A 247 20.62 -9.79 -18.70
CA LEU A 247 20.43 -11.12 -18.10
C LEU A 247 19.02 -11.69 -18.40
N LEU A 248 18.00 -10.85 -18.37
CA LEU A 248 16.63 -11.27 -18.69
C LEU A 248 16.55 -11.76 -20.15
N ARG A 249 17.09 -11.00 -21.11
CA ARG A 249 17.06 -11.37 -22.52
C ARG A 249 17.84 -12.67 -22.78
N GLU A 250 18.97 -12.88 -22.12
CA GLU A 250 19.71 -14.14 -22.16
C GLU A 250 18.86 -15.31 -21.63
N ALA A 251 18.17 -15.10 -20.50
CA ALA A 251 17.28 -16.11 -19.92
C ALA A 251 16.09 -16.41 -20.84
N MET A 252 15.49 -15.41 -21.47
CA MET A 252 14.40 -15.58 -22.44
C MET A 252 14.86 -16.38 -23.66
N VAL A 253 16.01 -16.05 -24.22
CA VAL A 253 16.58 -16.80 -25.34
C VAL A 253 16.85 -18.26 -24.95
N ALA A 254 17.44 -18.49 -23.76
CA ALA A 254 17.66 -19.84 -23.26
C ALA A 254 16.36 -20.63 -22.99
N ALA A 255 15.28 -19.92 -22.65
CA ALA A 255 13.96 -20.49 -22.46
C ALA A 255 13.20 -20.74 -23.79
N GLY A 256 13.72 -20.29 -24.92
CA GLY A 256 13.03 -20.33 -26.21
C GLY A 256 11.89 -19.32 -26.32
N ALA A 257 11.83 -18.33 -25.45
CA ALA A 257 10.85 -17.25 -25.51
C ALA A 257 11.34 -16.12 -26.42
N GLU A 258 10.50 -15.70 -27.37
CA GLU A 258 10.86 -14.65 -28.30
C GLU A 258 10.69 -13.27 -27.67
N VAL A 259 11.80 -12.57 -27.44
CA VAL A 259 11.81 -11.23 -26.85
C VAL A 259 10.94 -10.25 -27.65
N ARG A 260 10.93 -10.37 -28.98
CA ARG A 260 10.13 -9.50 -29.88
C ARG A 260 8.64 -9.74 -29.83
N GLN A 261 8.20 -10.88 -29.28
CA GLN A 261 6.78 -11.24 -29.12
C GLN A 261 6.31 -11.08 -27.67
N THR A 262 7.15 -10.52 -26.80
CA THR A 262 6.88 -10.35 -25.38
C THR A 262 6.73 -8.88 -25.06
N TRP A 263 5.72 -8.52 -24.26
CA TRP A 263 5.59 -7.17 -23.68
C TRP A 263 6.45 -7.04 -22.43
N LEU A 264 7.44 -6.17 -22.47
CA LEU A 264 8.34 -5.89 -21.35
C LEU A 264 7.95 -4.60 -20.66
N ILE A 265 7.78 -4.62 -19.34
CA ILE A 265 7.26 -3.49 -18.57
C ILE A 265 7.78 -3.53 -17.13
N ASN A 266 7.67 -2.40 -16.41
CA ASN A 266 7.86 -2.32 -14.97
C ASN A 266 6.57 -1.90 -14.25
N ALA A 267 6.37 -2.38 -13.03
CA ALA A 267 5.25 -2.01 -12.18
C ALA A 267 5.24 -0.50 -11.88
N VAL A 268 6.42 0.08 -11.63
CA VAL A 268 6.63 1.51 -11.46
C VAL A 268 7.29 2.09 -12.71
N LYS A 269 6.79 3.24 -13.19
CA LYS A 269 7.20 3.83 -14.48
C LYS A 269 8.38 4.81 -14.38
N HIS A 270 8.85 5.12 -13.18
CA HIS A 270 9.90 6.09 -12.94
C HIS A 270 10.99 5.49 -12.07
N PHE A 271 12.23 5.90 -12.31
CA PHE A 271 13.38 5.47 -11.55
C PHE A 271 13.43 6.16 -10.19
N LYS A 272 13.35 5.40 -9.12
CA LYS A 272 13.60 5.87 -7.76
C LYS A 272 15.07 5.72 -7.43
N PHE A 273 15.74 6.80 -7.11
CA PHE A 273 17.15 6.79 -6.77
C PHE A 273 17.50 7.83 -5.71
N MET A 274 18.66 7.64 -5.10
CA MET A 274 19.33 8.64 -4.26
C MET A 274 20.60 9.11 -4.95
N PRO A 275 20.78 10.42 -5.13
CA PRO A 275 22.01 10.93 -5.73
C PRO A 275 23.19 10.75 -4.75
N ARG A 276 24.31 10.21 -5.26
CA ARG A 276 25.57 10.08 -4.51
C ARG A 276 26.73 10.56 -5.41
N GLY A 277 27.08 11.81 -5.30
CA GLY A 277 28.01 12.46 -6.22
C GLY A 277 27.47 12.40 -7.66
N LYS A 278 28.24 11.85 -8.59
CA LYS A 278 27.83 11.67 -9.99
C LYS A 278 26.99 10.40 -10.25
N ARG A 279 26.73 9.58 -9.24
CA ARG A 279 26.00 8.32 -9.38
C ARG A 279 24.57 8.45 -8.85
N ARG A 280 23.63 7.80 -9.51
CA ARG A 280 22.25 7.64 -9.07
C ARG A 280 22.10 6.24 -8.51
N LEU A 281 22.01 6.12 -7.16
CA LEU A 281 21.89 4.84 -6.48
C LEU A 281 20.41 4.42 -6.43
N HIS A 282 20.12 3.27 -7.00
CA HIS A 282 18.79 2.65 -6.97
C HIS A 282 18.24 2.56 -5.54
N GLN A 283 16.99 2.94 -5.38
CA GLN A 283 16.21 2.79 -4.16
C GLN A 283 14.93 2.00 -4.49
N ASN A 284 14.55 1.06 -3.65
CA ASN A 284 13.32 0.32 -3.89
C ASN A 284 12.12 1.26 -3.74
N PRO A 285 11.11 1.16 -4.61
CA PRO A 285 9.86 1.89 -4.43
C PRO A 285 9.16 1.40 -3.15
N ASP A 286 8.55 2.33 -2.42
CA ASP A 286 7.73 1.96 -1.28
C ASP A 286 6.34 1.45 -1.72
N ARG A 287 5.61 0.90 -0.75
CA ARG A 287 4.29 0.33 -1.02
C ARG A 287 3.30 1.35 -1.62
N GLN A 288 3.34 2.59 -1.15
CA GLN A 288 2.43 3.63 -1.64
C GLN A 288 2.76 4.02 -3.07
N GLU A 289 4.04 4.16 -3.38
CA GLU A 289 4.50 4.45 -4.74
C GLU A 289 4.09 3.34 -5.72
N ILE A 290 4.20 2.07 -5.32
CA ILE A 290 3.72 0.93 -6.12
C ILE A 290 2.21 1.03 -6.35
N LEU A 291 1.41 1.27 -5.29
CA LEU A 291 -0.04 1.37 -5.39
C LEU A 291 -0.49 2.54 -6.27
N HIS A 292 0.16 3.72 -6.15
CA HIS A 292 -0.14 4.87 -6.99
C HIS A 292 0.17 4.64 -8.48
N ARG A 293 1.17 3.79 -8.78
CA ARG A 293 1.60 3.49 -10.15
C ARG A 293 0.94 2.26 -10.77
N ARG A 294 0.31 1.41 -9.96
CA ARG A 294 -0.46 0.23 -10.40
C ARG A 294 -1.50 0.58 -11.48
N TRP A 295 -2.01 1.80 -11.45
CA TRP A 295 -2.93 2.31 -12.47
C TRP A 295 -2.39 2.17 -13.91
N TRP A 296 -1.13 2.58 -14.14
CA TRP A 296 -0.53 2.49 -15.46
C TRP A 296 -0.25 1.05 -15.88
N LEU A 297 0.17 0.22 -14.95
CA LEU A 297 0.33 -1.22 -15.16
C LEU A 297 -1.01 -1.86 -15.51
N GLY A 298 -2.09 -1.50 -14.81
CA GLY A 298 -3.43 -1.98 -15.07
C GLY A 298 -3.94 -1.60 -16.45
N LEU A 299 -3.64 -0.39 -16.96
CA LEU A 299 -3.99 0.02 -18.32
C LEU A 299 -3.24 -0.81 -19.39
N GLU A 300 -1.94 -1.03 -19.22
CA GLU A 300 -1.19 -1.86 -20.16
C GLU A 300 -1.70 -3.30 -20.16
N LEU A 301 -2.02 -3.88 -19.00
CA LEU A 301 -2.65 -5.19 -18.91
C LEU A 301 -4.01 -5.24 -19.61
N ALA A 302 -4.83 -4.18 -19.48
CA ALA A 302 -6.15 -4.11 -20.09
C ALA A 302 -6.07 -3.97 -21.63
N PHE A 303 -5.05 -3.30 -22.16
CA PHE A 303 -4.84 -3.16 -23.60
C PHE A 303 -4.19 -4.40 -24.21
N ILE A 304 -3.12 -4.94 -23.60
CA ILE A 304 -2.37 -6.08 -24.12
C ILE A 304 -3.15 -7.39 -23.94
N ARG A 305 -3.79 -7.58 -22.78
CA ARG A 305 -4.52 -8.81 -22.41
C ARG A 305 -3.68 -10.07 -22.58
N PRO A 306 -2.48 -10.11 -21.94
CA PRO A 306 -1.58 -11.22 -22.10
C PRO A 306 -2.21 -12.52 -21.56
N ARG A 307 -1.93 -13.64 -22.23
CA ARG A 307 -2.31 -14.97 -21.76
C ARG A 307 -1.63 -15.32 -20.43
N MET A 308 -0.37 -14.86 -20.27
CA MET A 308 0.44 -15.11 -19.07
C MET A 308 1.27 -13.88 -18.72
N VAL A 309 1.37 -13.61 -17.42
CA VAL A 309 2.29 -12.59 -16.87
C VAL A 309 3.38 -13.27 -16.06
N VAL A 310 4.65 -12.94 -16.30
CA VAL A 310 5.77 -13.30 -15.42
C VAL A 310 6.17 -12.09 -14.60
N GLU A 311 6.11 -12.22 -13.29
CA GLU A 311 6.53 -11.18 -12.35
C GLU A 311 7.95 -11.41 -11.87
N LEU A 312 8.75 -10.36 -11.92
CA LEU A 312 10.14 -10.38 -11.51
C LEU A 312 10.34 -9.66 -10.18
N GLY A 313 10.41 -10.42 -9.08
CA GLY A 313 10.73 -9.90 -7.76
C GLY A 313 9.51 -9.45 -6.92
N ALA A 314 9.75 -9.19 -5.64
CA ALA A 314 8.69 -8.96 -4.65
C ALA A 314 7.83 -7.72 -4.92
N SER A 315 8.41 -6.64 -5.46
CA SER A 315 7.68 -5.40 -5.75
C SER A 315 6.70 -5.56 -6.91
N ALA A 316 7.09 -6.29 -7.97
CA ALA A 316 6.22 -6.61 -9.08
C ALA A 316 5.11 -7.57 -8.64
N ALA A 317 5.48 -8.62 -7.88
CA ALA A 317 4.53 -9.57 -7.30
C ALA A 317 3.47 -8.87 -6.45
N PHE A 318 3.86 -7.93 -5.58
CA PHE A 318 2.94 -7.13 -4.80
C PHE A 318 2.04 -6.24 -5.69
N ALA A 319 2.61 -5.65 -6.74
CA ALA A 319 1.86 -4.77 -7.65
C ALA A 319 0.67 -5.49 -8.32
N LEU A 320 0.82 -6.77 -8.64
CA LEU A 320 -0.17 -7.54 -9.39
C LEU A 320 -1.06 -8.43 -8.52
N THR A 321 -0.57 -8.91 -7.36
CA THR A 321 -1.33 -9.87 -6.53
C THR A 321 -1.81 -9.30 -5.20
N ASP A 322 -1.34 -8.10 -4.81
CA ASP A 322 -1.57 -7.50 -3.47
C ASP A 322 -1.11 -8.40 -2.29
N ASN A 323 -0.33 -9.42 -2.57
CA ASN A 323 0.17 -10.40 -1.61
C ASN A 323 1.61 -10.09 -1.19
N ASN A 324 1.83 -9.93 0.12
CA ASN A 324 3.13 -9.60 0.73
C ASN A 324 3.88 -10.83 1.27
N ALA A 325 3.44 -12.04 0.96
CA ALA A 325 4.17 -13.24 1.39
C ALA A 325 5.59 -13.27 0.77
N PRO A 326 6.57 -13.88 1.46
CA PRO A 326 7.93 -13.94 0.98
C PRO A 326 8.02 -14.54 -0.42
N LEU A 327 8.79 -13.90 -1.30
CA LEU A 327 8.98 -14.34 -2.69
C LEU A 327 9.50 -15.80 -2.76
N THR A 328 10.36 -16.18 -1.81
CA THR A 328 10.94 -17.52 -1.73
C THR A 328 9.92 -18.65 -1.58
N SER A 329 8.75 -18.36 -1.00
CA SER A 329 7.65 -19.33 -0.87
C SER A 329 6.68 -19.34 -2.05
N ARG A 330 6.80 -18.37 -2.96
CA ARG A 330 5.87 -18.13 -4.06
C ARG A 330 6.49 -18.36 -5.44
N ARG A 331 7.82 -18.27 -5.53
CA ARG A 331 8.55 -18.45 -6.80
C ARG A 331 8.19 -19.77 -7.49
N GLY A 332 8.02 -19.72 -8.80
CA GLY A 332 7.63 -20.85 -9.63
C GLY A 332 6.17 -21.27 -9.48
N GLN A 333 5.37 -20.53 -8.69
CA GLN A 333 3.94 -20.77 -8.54
C GLN A 333 3.15 -19.77 -9.38
N ALA A 334 2.05 -20.26 -9.98
CA ALA A 334 1.09 -19.41 -10.66
C ALA A 334 0.01 -18.97 -9.65
N GLU A 335 -0.28 -17.68 -9.64
CA GLU A 335 -1.34 -17.07 -8.84
C GLU A 335 -2.31 -16.32 -9.77
N ILE A 336 -3.48 -15.95 -9.26
CA ILE A 336 -4.40 -15.07 -9.98
C ILE A 336 -4.04 -13.61 -9.65
N GLY A 337 -3.74 -12.84 -10.67
CA GLY A 337 -3.47 -11.41 -10.54
C GLY A 337 -4.72 -10.57 -10.38
N LEU A 338 -4.55 -9.29 -10.03
CA LEU A 338 -5.64 -8.32 -9.90
C LEU A 338 -6.37 -8.00 -11.23
N HIS A 339 -5.84 -8.46 -12.35
CA HIS A 339 -6.43 -8.39 -13.69
C HIS A 339 -7.22 -9.65 -14.06
N ASP A 340 -7.51 -10.52 -13.07
CA ASP A 340 -8.19 -11.80 -13.20
C ASP A 340 -7.48 -12.80 -14.14
N GLY A 341 -6.20 -12.54 -14.44
CA GLY A 341 -5.35 -13.40 -15.28
C GLY A 341 -4.24 -14.08 -14.47
N PRO A 342 -3.59 -15.10 -15.07
CA PRO A 342 -2.53 -15.87 -14.43
C PRO A 342 -1.22 -15.08 -14.36
N VAL A 343 -0.55 -15.21 -13.23
CA VAL A 343 0.73 -14.58 -12.93
C VAL A 343 1.68 -15.61 -12.39
N LEU A 344 2.82 -15.80 -13.03
CA LEU A 344 3.91 -16.66 -12.55
C LEU A 344 4.97 -15.81 -11.84
N ILE A 345 5.33 -16.20 -10.63
CA ILE A 345 6.26 -15.45 -9.79
C ILE A 345 7.69 -15.95 -9.96
N SER A 346 8.64 -15.05 -10.22
CA SER A 346 10.04 -15.41 -10.49
C SER A 346 11.03 -14.44 -9.84
N TRP A 347 12.33 -14.78 -9.94
CA TRP A 347 13.42 -13.94 -9.46
C TRP A 347 13.60 -12.70 -10.33
N HIS A 348 13.86 -11.56 -9.69
CA HIS A 348 14.32 -10.38 -10.44
C HIS A 348 15.78 -10.56 -10.89
N PRO A 349 16.14 -10.28 -12.16
CA PRO A 349 17.51 -10.44 -12.65
C PRO A 349 18.56 -9.67 -11.84
N SER A 350 18.21 -8.49 -11.31
CA SER A 350 19.12 -7.73 -10.44
C SER A 350 19.45 -8.43 -9.12
N TYR A 351 18.56 -9.30 -8.62
CA TYR A 351 18.87 -10.16 -7.47
C TYR A 351 19.96 -11.18 -7.84
N ILE A 352 19.84 -11.82 -8.98
CA ILE A 352 20.80 -12.80 -9.49
C ILE A 352 22.19 -12.15 -9.66
N LEU A 353 22.25 -10.93 -10.23
CA LEU A 353 23.49 -10.18 -10.39
C LEU A 353 24.18 -9.80 -9.07
N ARG A 354 23.42 -9.65 -7.98
CA ARG A 354 23.96 -9.32 -6.65
C ARG A 354 24.45 -10.51 -5.84
N LEU A 355 24.16 -11.74 -6.26
CA LEU A 355 24.65 -12.92 -5.57
C LEU A 355 26.17 -13.07 -5.74
N ASN A 356 26.89 -13.09 -4.62
CA ASN A 356 28.35 -13.26 -4.60
C ASN A 356 28.76 -14.72 -4.83
N ASP A 357 27.97 -15.66 -4.32
CA ASP A 357 28.18 -17.08 -4.51
C ASP A 357 27.82 -17.51 -5.94
N SER A 358 28.78 -18.05 -6.67
CA SER A 358 28.63 -18.47 -8.06
C SER A 358 27.63 -19.63 -8.22
N VAL A 359 27.57 -20.55 -7.26
CA VAL A 359 26.65 -21.70 -7.28
C VAL A 359 25.21 -21.21 -7.08
N ALA A 360 24.99 -20.33 -6.09
CA ALA A 360 23.68 -19.74 -5.86
C ALA A 360 23.22 -18.87 -7.05
N ARG A 361 24.14 -18.13 -7.68
CA ARG A 361 23.86 -17.32 -8.87
C ARG A 361 23.41 -18.18 -10.05
N GLU A 362 24.14 -19.25 -10.34
CA GLU A 362 23.80 -20.14 -11.45
C GLU A 362 22.50 -20.91 -11.18
N ARG A 363 22.24 -21.27 -9.94
CA ARG A 363 20.97 -21.86 -9.53
C ARG A 363 19.81 -20.89 -9.77
N ALA A 364 19.90 -19.65 -9.28
CA ALA A 364 18.85 -18.66 -9.45
C ALA A 364 18.64 -18.28 -10.94
N ARG A 365 19.70 -18.30 -11.76
CA ARG A 365 19.62 -18.11 -13.21
C ARG A 365 18.83 -19.23 -13.88
N ARG A 366 19.13 -20.50 -13.55
CA ARG A 366 18.38 -21.67 -14.07
C ARG A 366 16.91 -21.61 -13.66
N GLU A 367 16.66 -21.28 -12.40
CA GLU A 367 15.30 -21.13 -11.88
C GLU A 367 14.50 -20.05 -12.64
N LEU A 368 15.11 -18.91 -13.00
CA LEU A 368 14.48 -17.89 -13.85
C LEU A 368 14.16 -18.43 -15.25
N ILE A 369 15.07 -19.19 -15.85
CA ILE A 369 14.85 -19.80 -17.17
C ILE A 369 13.71 -20.82 -17.11
N GLU A 370 13.67 -21.67 -16.09
CA GLU A 370 12.61 -22.65 -15.86
C GLU A 370 11.23 -21.97 -15.70
N ASP A 371 11.17 -20.88 -14.92
CA ASP A 371 9.95 -20.10 -14.73
C ASP A 371 9.44 -19.50 -16.06
N ILE A 372 10.33 -18.98 -16.91
CA ILE A 372 9.96 -18.46 -18.23
C ILE A 372 9.49 -19.59 -19.16
N ILE A 373 10.14 -20.76 -19.14
CA ILE A 373 9.70 -21.94 -19.90
C ILE A 373 8.30 -22.36 -19.45
N GLN A 374 8.08 -22.41 -18.15
CA GLN A 374 6.79 -22.76 -17.58
C GLN A 374 5.71 -21.79 -18.05
N ALA A 375 5.97 -20.48 -17.96
CA ALA A 375 5.04 -19.44 -18.37
C ALA A 375 4.67 -19.53 -19.87
N ALA A 376 5.65 -19.81 -20.72
CA ALA A 376 5.44 -19.96 -22.16
C ALA A 376 4.60 -21.20 -22.54
N ARG A 377 4.67 -22.26 -21.72
CA ARG A 377 4.01 -23.55 -21.96
C ARG A 377 2.65 -23.73 -21.28
N MET A 378 2.37 -22.92 -20.25
CA MET A 378 1.10 -23.05 -19.53
C MET A 378 -0.08 -22.75 -20.43
N ASP A 379 -0.81 -23.79 -20.77
CA ASP A 379 -2.13 -23.68 -21.36
C ASP A 379 -3.13 -23.42 -20.24
N VAL A 380 -3.53 -22.17 -20.08
CA VAL A 380 -4.37 -21.75 -18.96
C VAL A 380 -5.82 -21.84 -19.40
N SER A 381 -6.37 -23.04 -19.33
CA SER A 381 -7.82 -23.26 -19.25
C SER A 381 -8.22 -23.17 -17.78
N PHE A 382 -8.68 -21.98 -17.34
CA PHE A 382 -9.34 -21.80 -16.03
C PHE A 382 -10.86 -21.87 -16.19
#